data_f53b1f7d98f4115108a34e9d39f59169
#
_entry.id   f53b1f7d98f4115108a34e9d39f59169
#
_cell.length_a   1.000
_cell.length_b   1.000
_cell.length_c   1.000
_cell.angle_alpha   90.00
_cell.angle_beta   90.00
_cell.angle_gamma   90.00
#
_symmetry.space_group_name_H-M   'P 1'
#
loop_
_entity.id
_entity.type
_entity.pdbx_description
1 polymer ?
#
loop_
_entity_poly.entity_id
_entity_poly.type
_entity_poly.pdbx_seq_one_letter_code
_entity_poly.pdbx_strand_id
1 'polypeptide(L)'
;MSKLNIDQKSVRALFSEKKADFLIPDYQRPYAWGEKECQTLWDDLFLFAFPDNDCDKFNSDSDEYFLGPIVTFKNDAGKMEIIDGQQRLTTLMLLLRAFYEKYGSMKNDKAVKTSKFIEQCIWKTDEFGDPDKSALKIDSEVATDKEKDEFLNILKTGTLSDCEKSSYANNYRFFQQKIVDFLNTYPDWFSFFPIRIMNNCILLPIEAESQDTALRIFSTLNDRGKPLSDADIFKAQFYKYYSAKGKREVFIQKWKDLEVLCDSIFHPITGTPMDELFTRYMYYERAKQGIKSSTTEALRKFYERNAYSLLKNDQTFENLINLADFWNDVQNQNVERFSDRILRRLFVLNYAPNGMWTY
;
A
#
# COMPACT_ATOMS: atom_id res chain seq x y z
N MET A 1 15.18 -21.64 13.78
CA MET A 1 13.75 -21.29 13.53
C MET A 1 13.57 -19.87 13.99
N SER A 2 13.28 -18.95 13.07
CA SER A 2 12.96 -17.56 13.39
C SER A 2 11.71 -17.53 14.27
N LYS A 3 11.79 -16.92 15.45
CA LYS A 3 10.61 -16.68 16.29
C LYS A 3 9.82 -15.53 15.64
N LEU A 4 8.66 -15.86 15.08
CA LEU A 4 7.67 -14.84 14.74
C LEU A 4 7.09 -14.30 16.03
N ASN A 5 7.20 -12.99 16.23
CA ASN A 5 6.49 -12.32 17.31
C ASN A 5 5.11 -11.91 16.77
N ILE A 6 4.08 -12.65 17.15
CA ILE A 6 2.70 -12.40 16.74
C ILE A 6 1.93 -12.05 18.00
N ASP A 7 1.38 -10.84 18.04
CA ASP A 7 0.59 -10.34 19.14
C ASP A 7 -0.68 -9.67 18.60
N GLN A 8 -1.82 -9.91 19.23
CA GLN A 8 -3.07 -9.27 18.87
C GLN A 8 -3.13 -7.90 19.55
N LYS A 9 -3.35 -6.84 18.77
CA LYS A 9 -3.44 -5.48 19.32
C LYS A 9 -4.67 -4.76 18.77
N SER A 10 -5.37 -4.06 19.67
CA SER A 10 -6.36 -3.09 19.22
C SER A 10 -5.70 -1.92 18.47
N VAL A 11 -6.47 -1.20 17.66
CA VAL A 11 -5.99 0.00 16.95
C VAL A 11 -5.30 0.96 17.92
N ARG A 12 -5.95 1.20 19.09
CA ARG A 12 -5.38 2.05 20.12
C ARG A 12 -4.08 1.48 20.69
N ALA A 13 -4.07 0.20 21.06
CA ALA A 13 -2.88 -0.43 21.62
C ALA A 13 -1.69 -0.38 20.67
N LEU A 14 -1.93 -0.60 19.36
CA LEU A 14 -0.87 -0.56 18.34
C LEU A 14 -0.24 0.83 18.23
N PHE A 15 -1.05 1.87 18.10
CA PHE A 15 -0.55 3.21 17.81
C PHE A 15 -0.17 4.01 19.06
N SER A 16 -0.79 3.76 20.24
CA SER A 16 -0.45 4.50 21.46
C SER A 16 0.88 4.08 22.10
N GLU A 17 1.50 2.99 21.65
CA GLU A 17 2.82 2.62 22.14
C GLU A 17 3.84 3.75 21.91
N LYS A 18 4.63 4.08 22.94
CA LYS A 18 5.68 5.11 22.83
C LYS A 18 6.67 4.83 21.71
N LYS A 19 6.93 3.56 21.41
CA LYS A 19 7.85 3.10 20.36
C LYS A 19 7.19 2.94 19.01
N ALA A 20 5.88 3.18 18.87
CA ALA A 20 5.20 3.11 17.58
C ALA A 20 5.77 4.19 16.65
N ASP A 21 6.51 3.76 15.64
CA ASP A 21 7.15 4.59 14.62
C ASP A 21 7.11 3.83 13.30
N PHE A 22 5.98 3.94 12.61
CA PHE A 22 5.73 3.22 11.38
C PHE A 22 6.25 3.99 10.18
N LEU A 23 6.85 3.28 9.25
CA LEU A 23 7.35 3.83 8.00
C LEU A 23 6.76 3.05 6.83
N ILE A 24 6.09 3.75 5.92
CA ILE A 24 5.78 3.23 4.60
C ILE A 24 7.00 3.52 3.72
N PRO A 25 7.80 2.49 3.35
CA PRO A 25 9.07 2.72 2.70
C PRO A 25 8.90 3.15 1.23
N ASP A 26 9.96 3.69 0.66
CA ASP A 26 10.00 4.29 -0.67
C ASP A 26 9.76 3.31 -1.84
N TYR A 27 9.99 2.03 -1.63
CA TYR A 27 9.73 0.98 -2.63
C TYR A 27 8.28 0.48 -2.64
N GLN A 28 7.44 0.89 -1.68
CA GLN A 28 6.03 0.53 -1.66
C GLN A 28 5.24 1.26 -2.77
N ARG A 29 4.06 0.71 -3.09
CA ARG A 29 3.14 1.34 -4.03
C ARG A 29 2.46 2.56 -3.38
N PRO A 30 2.04 3.55 -4.17
CA PRO A 30 1.22 4.66 -3.69
C PRO A 30 -0.08 4.19 -3.03
N TYR A 31 -0.67 5.08 -2.26
CA TYR A 31 -2.00 4.85 -1.70
C TYR A 31 -3.05 4.78 -2.82
N ALA A 32 -3.80 3.67 -2.86
CA ALA A 32 -4.69 3.33 -3.97
C ALA A 32 -6.14 3.05 -3.55
N TRP A 33 -6.47 3.15 -2.25
CA TRP A 33 -7.86 3.05 -1.82
C TRP A 33 -8.61 4.30 -2.21
N GLY A 34 -9.82 4.10 -2.77
CA GLY A 34 -10.75 5.16 -3.11
C GLY A 34 -11.98 5.15 -2.22
N GLU A 35 -12.98 5.92 -2.62
CA GLU A 35 -14.24 6.05 -1.89
C GLU A 35 -14.94 4.69 -1.65
N LYS A 36 -14.87 3.78 -2.62
CA LYS A 36 -15.50 2.45 -2.50
C LYS A 36 -14.91 1.62 -1.36
N GLU A 37 -13.60 1.56 -1.25
CA GLU A 37 -12.90 0.84 -0.19
C GLU A 37 -13.14 1.51 1.16
N CYS A 38 -13.15 2.84 1.20
CA CYS A 38 -13.45 3.62 2.40
C CYS A 38 -14.91 3.45 2.85
N GLN A 39 -15.87 3.38 1.92
CA GLN A 39 -17.25 3.11 2.22
C GLN A 39 -17.42 1.71 2.81
N THR A 40 -16.79 0.70 2.21
CA THR A 40 -16.83 -0.67 2.73
C THR A 40 -16.28 -0.72 4.16
N LEU A 41 -15.10 -0.10 4.40
CA LEU A 41 -14.54 -0.04 5.74
C LEU A 41 -15.45 0.67 6.73
N TRP A 42 -16.06 1.80 6.34
CA TRP A 42 -16.99 2.54 7.19
C TRP A 42 -18.21 1.68 7.57
N ASP A 43 -18.82 1.01 6.59
CA ASP A 43 -20.01 0.20 6.79
C ASP A 43 -19.70 -1.01 7.70
N ASP A 44 -18.58 -1.68 7.48
CA ASP A 44 -18.13 -2.78 8.33
C ASP A 44 -17.90 -2.33 9.78
N LEU A 45 -17.22 -1.19 9.98
CA LEU A 45 -16.96 -0.63 11.30
C LEU A 45 -18.24 -0.16 11.98
N PHE A 46 -19.19 0.40 11.22
CA PHE A 46 -20.48 0.83 11.76
C PHE A 46 -21.34 -0.36 12.19
N LEU A 47 -21.47 -1.38 11.31
CA LEU A 47 -22.24 -2.60 11.63
C LEU A 47 -21.65 -3.34 12.82
N PHE A 48 -20.31 -3.39 12.91
CA PHE A 48 -19.62 -3.94 14.06
C PHE A 48 -19.90 -3.15 15.33
N ALA A 49 -19.75 -1.83 15.27
CA ALA A 49 -19.90 -0.98 16.44
C ALA A 49 -21.37 -0.89 16.93
N PHE A 50 -22.35 -1.10 16.03
CA PHE A 50 -23.79 -0.99 16.32
C PHE A 50 -24.54 -2.16 15.70
N PRO A 51 -24.41 -3.37 16.27
CA PRO A 51 -25.11 -4.57 15.78
C PRO A 51 -26.61 -4.31 15.69
N ASP A 52 -27.22 -4.67 14.57
CA ASP A 52 -28.66 -4.45 14.29
C ASP A 52 -29.12 -3.00 14.45
N ASN A 53 -28.23 -2.01 14.25
CA ASN A 53 -28.48 -0.59 14.54
C ASN A 53 -28.92 -0.32 15.98
N ASP A 54 -28.33 -1.00 16.94
CA ASP A 54 -28.60 -0.87 18.35
C ASP A 54 -27.32 -0.67 19.16
N CYS A 55 -27.25 0.42 19.91
CA CYS A 55 -26.07 0.76 20.70
C CYS A 55 -25.85 -0.19 21.87
N ASP A 56 -26.92 -0.76 22.43
CA ASP A 56 -26.86 -1.58 23.64
C ASP A 56 -26.54 -3.04 23.38
N LYS A 57 -26.57 -3.46 22.10
CA LYS A 57 -26.19 -4.83 21.69
C LYS A 57 -24.70 -5.09 21.64
N PHE A 58 -23.89 -4.06 21.67
CA PHE A 58 -22.44 -4.18 21.65
C PHE A 58 -21.87 -4.52 23.02
N ASN A 59 -21.07 -5.57 23.10
CA ASN A 59 -20.36 -5.95 24.32
C ASN A 59 -18.86 -5.60 24.21
N SER A 60 -18.43 -4.56 24.93
CA SER A 60 -17.05 -4.06 24.90
C SER A 60 -15.98 -5.07 25.34
N ASP A 61 -16.40 -6.08 26.11
CA ASP A 61 -15.48 -7.05 26.72
C ASP A 61 -15.27 -8.30 25.84
N SER A 62 -16.19 -8.57 24.90
CA SER A 62 -16.18 -9.76 24.06
C SER A 62 -16.16 -9.52 22.57
N ASP A 63 -16.73 -8.39 22.12
CA ASP A 63 -16.88 -8.14 20.70
C ASP A 63 -15.61 -7.56 20.10
N GLU A 64 -15.05 -8.25 19.12
CA GLU A 64 -13.84 -7.87 18.40
C GLU A 64 -14.07 -7.93 16.90
N TYR A 65 -13.55 -6.93 16.16
CA TYR A 65 -13.54 -6.91 14.70
C TYR A 65 -12.12 -7.04 14.17
N PHE A 66 -11.86 -8.10 13.44
CA PHE A 66 -10.53 -8.36 12.90
C PHE A 66 -10.28 -7.59 11.60
N LEU A 67 -9.47 -6.55 11.68
CA LEU A 67 -9.05 -5.72 10.55
C LEU A 67 -8.02 -6.40 9.64
N GLY A 68 -7.29 -7.38 10.14
CA GLY A 68 -6.29 -8.15 9.39
C GLY A 68 -4.86 -8.01 9.89
N PRO A 69 -3.93 -8.75 9.25
CA PRO A 69 -2.52 -8.72 9.62
C PRO A 69 -1.84 -7.43 9.15
N ILE A 70 -0.76 -7.07 9.86
CA ILE A 70 0.21 -6.06 9.46
C ILE A 70 1.58 -6.72 9.52
N VAL A 71 2.31 -6.74 8.41
CA VAL A 71 3.66 -7.30 8.37
C VAL A 71 4.66 -6.17 8.37
N THR A 72 5.55 -6.20 9.35
CA THR A 72 6.60 -5.20 9.52
C THR A 72 7.95 -5.84 9.78
N PHE A 73 9.00 -5.08 9.62
CA PHE A 73 10.32 -5.39 10.16
C PHE A 73 10.98 -4.09 10.67
N LYS A 74 11.90 -4.22 11.59
CA LYS A 74 12.61 -3.08 12.14
C LYS A 74 13.82 -2.78 11.28
N ASN A 75 13.90 -1.56 10.71
CA ASN A 75 15.06 -1.13 9.93
C ASN A 75 16.23 -0.66 10.80
N ASP A 76 17.37 -0.35 10.18
CA ASP A 76 18.59 0.09 10.87
C ASP A 76 18.41 1.42 11.63
N ALA A 77 17.46 2.26 11.22
CA ALA A 77 17.09 3.50 11.92
C ALA A 77 16.13 3.25 13.11
N GLY A 78 15.71 2.00 13.32
CA GLY A 78 14.80 1.63 14.39
C GLY A 78 13.32 1.85 14.10
N LYS A 79 12.96 2.31 12.88
CA LYS A 79 11.58 2.45 12.44
C LYS A 79 10.99 1.10 12.02
N MET A 80 9.68 0.94 12.21
CA MET A 80 8.92 -0.23 11.78
C MET A 80 8.48 -0.08 10.33
N GLU A 81 9.25 -0.62 9.39
CA GLU A 81 8.87 -0.60 7.98
C GLU A 81 7.69 -1.53 7.70
N ILE A 82 6.65 -0.99 7.06
CA ILE A 82 5.42 -1.71 6.72
C ILE A 82 5.62 -2.41 5.38
N ILE A 83 5.55 -3.75 5.40
CA ILE A 83 5.58 -4.58 4.20
C ILE A 83 4.15 -4.89 3.72
N ASP A 84 3.22 -5.11 4.66
CA ASP A 84 1.81 -5.30 4.38
C ASP A 84 0.94 -4.54 5.35
N GLY A 85 -0.26 -4.15 4.90
CA GLY A 85 -1.22 -3.39 5.69
C GLY A 85 -1.14 -1.87 5.50
N GLN A 86 -0.25 -1.35 4.65
CA GLN A 86 -0.07 0.10 4.44
C GLN A 86 -1.37 0.82 4.07
N GLN A 87 -2.15 0.30 3.12
CA GLN A 87 -3.40 0.93 2.66
C GLN A 87 -4.39 1.07 3.82
N ARG A 88 -4.53 0.00 4.61
CA ARG A 88 -5.41 -0.05 5.78
C ARG A 88 -4.96 0.91 6.87
N LEU A 89 -3.67 0.92 7.21
CA LEU A 89 -3.14 1.83 8.23
C LEU A 89 -3.28 3.29 7.82
N THR A 90 -2.99 3.62 6.57
CA THR A 90 -3.20 4.94 6.00
C THR A 90 -4.65 5.38 6.15
N THR A 91 -5.59 4.51 5.74
CA THR A 91 -7.03 4.81 5.80
C THR A 91 -7.52 4.98 7.25
N LEU A 92 -7.06 4.13 8.17
CA LEU A 92 -7.38 4.27 9.60
C LEU A 92 -6.86 5.60 10.17
N MET A 93 -5.66 6.02 9.77
CA MET A 93 -5.12 7.31 10.20
C MET A 93 -5.95 8.49 9.68
N LEU A 94 -6.39 8.46 8.42
CA LEU A 94 -7.29 9.47 7.87
C LEU A 94 -8.64 9.51 8.61
N LEU A 95 -9.22 8.35 8.91
CA LEU A 95 -10.45 8.22 9.68
C LEU A 95 -10.29 8.77 11.09
N LEU A 96 -9.25 8.38 11.81
CA LEU A 96 -8.97 8.89 13.17
C LEU A 96 -8.74 10.42 13.15
N ARG A 97 -8.03 10.93 12.14
CA ARG A 97 -7.81 12.37 11.99
C ARG A 97 -9.12 13.13 11.75
N ALA A 98 -10.05 12.57 10.96
CA ALA A 98 -11.36 13.15 10.73
C ALA A 98 -12.20 13.17 12.00
N PHE A 99 -12.19 12.12 12.81
CA PHE A 99 -12.83 12.12 14.15
C PHE A 99 -12.19 13.17 15.06
N TYR A 100 -10.86 13.26 15.09
CA TYR A 100 -10.15 14.24 15.90
C TYR A 100 -10.58 15.67 15.58
N GLU A 101 -10.64 16.03 14.29
CA GLU A 101 -11.06 17.36 13.84
C GLU A 101 -12.47 17.71 14.33
N LYS A 102 -13.40 16.79 14.15
CA LYS A 102 -14.80 17.01 14.54
C LYS A 102 -14.97 17.08 16.04
N TYR A 103 -14.31 16.17 16.78
CA TYR A 103 -14.49 16.07 18.24
C TYR A 103 -13.71 17.15 19.00
N GLY A 104 -12.59 17.60 18.46
CA GLY A 104 -11.82 18.72 19.01
C GLY A 104 -12.62 20.04 19.06
N SER A 105 -13.64 20.18 18.21
CA SER A 105 -14.56 21.34 18.23
C SER A 105 -15.70 21.20 19.25
N MET A 106 -15.89 20.03 19.85
CA MET A 106 -16.98 19.76 20.80
C MET A 106 -16.53 20.08 22.23
N LYS A 107 -17.42 20.72 23.00
CA LYS A 107 -17.20 21.05 24.42
C LYS A 107 -17.62 19.95 25.41
N ASN A 108 -18.00 18.79 24.91
CA ASN A 108 -18.46 17.66 25.73
C ASN A 108 -17.28 16.89 26.31
N ASP A 109 -17.31 16.52 27.60
CA ASP A 109 -16.22 15.81 28.29
C ASP A 109 -15.85 14.47 27.63
N LYS A 110 -16.84 13.72 27.10
CA LYS A 110 -16.58 12.46 26.39
C LYS A 110 -15.86 12.72 25.07
N ALA A 111 -16.22 13.78 24.34
CA ALA A 111 -15.55 14.18 23.11
C ALA A 111 -14.09 14.58 23.38
N VAL A 112 -13.86 15.37 24.43
CA VAL A 112 -12.49 15.78 24.85
C VAL A 112 -11.64 14.56 25.22
N LYS A 113 -12.20 13.59 25.98
CA LYS A 113 -11.48 12.35 26.32
C LYS A 113 -11.17 11.52 25.09
N THR A 114 -12.14 11.40 24.16
CA THR A 114 -11.96 10.66 22.90
C THR A 114 -10.88 11.31 22.04
N SER A 115 -10.89 12.64 21.91
CA SER A 115 -9.85 13.38 21.19
C SER A 115 -8.45 13.11 21.74
N LYS A 116 -8.29 13.06 23.08
CA LYS A 116 -7.00 12.74 23.74
C LYS A 116 -6.51 11.31 23.40
N PHE A 117 -7.43 10.34 23.29
CA PHE A 117 -7.04 9.00 22.87
C PHE A 117 -6.62 8.95 21.40
N ILE A 118 -7.29 9.71 20.53
CA ILE A 118 -6.92 9.82 19.12
C ILE A 118 -5.57 10.53 18.97
N GLU A 119 -5.29 11.58 19.75
CA GLU A 119 -3.99 12.26 19.75
C GLU A 119 -2.84 11.28 19.96
N GLN A 120 -2.96 10.38 20.93
CA GLN A 120 -1.95 9.35 21.20
C GLN A 120 -1.75 8.36 20.05
N CYS A 121 -2.75 8.20 19.18
CA CYS A 121 -2.65 7.32 18.00
C CYS A 121 -2.00 8.02 16.80
N ILE A 122 -2.15 9.32 16.64
CA ILE A 122 -1.69 10.07 15.46
C ILE A 122 -0.29 10.63 15.67
N TRP A 123 -0.04 11.24 16.83
CA TRP A 123 1.21 11.95 17.13
C TRP A 123 2.07 11.19 18.12
N LYS A 124 3.39 11.36 17.98
CA LYS A 124 4.34 10.89 19.01
C LYS A 124 4.10 11.66 20.31
N THR A 125 4.40 11.04 21.42
CA THR A 125 4.27 11.68 22.74
C THR A 125 5.66 11.97 23.31
N ASP A 126 5.78 13.06 24.02
CA ASP A 126 6.97 13.40 24.80
C ASP A 126 7.13 12.48 26.03
N GLU A 127 8.11 12.82 26.89
CA GLU A 127 8.37 12.05 28.12
C GLU A 127 7.23 12.13 29.13
N PHE A 128 6.44 13.22 29.08
CA PHE A 128 5.28 13.44 29.96
C PHE A 128 3.99 12.83 29.41
N GLY A 129 4.01 12.35 28.15
CA GLY A 129 2.83 11.77 27.48
C GLY A 129 2.01 12.80 26.72
N ASP A 130 2.49 14.04 26.58
CA ASP A 130 1.84 15.06 25.78
C ASP A 130 2.13 14.86 24.28
N PRO A 131 1.15 15.09 23.38
CA PRO A 131 1.31 14.86 21.95
C PRO A 131 2.20 15.93 21.30
N ASP A 132 3.27 15.49 20.64
CA ASP A 132 4.08 16.33 19.75
C ASP A 132 3.44 16.37 18.35
N LYS A 133 2.68 17.41 18.06
CA LYS A 133 1.97 17.58 16.78
C LYS A 133 2.89 17.79 15.57
N SER A 134 4.19 17.96 15.78
CA SER A 134 5.18 17.99 14.70
C SER A 134 5.65 16.58 14.27
N ALA A 135 5.48 15.57 15.13
CA ALA A 135 5.99 14.22 14.94
C ALA A 135 4.86 13.18 14.87
N LEU A 136 4.71 12.52 13.71
CA LEU A 136 3.69 11.53 13.45
C LEU A 136 4.12 10.13 13.88
N LYS A 137 3.13 9.27 14.22
CA LYS A 137 3.34 7.82 14.47
C LYS A 137 3.51 7.01 13.18
N ILE A 138 3.14 7.59 12.04
CA ILE A 138 3.31 6.99 10.71
C ILE A 138 3.94 8.02 9.78
N ASP A 139 4.88 7.56 8.98
CA ASP A 139 5.57 8.37 7.97
C ASP A 139 5.52 7.63 6.62
N SER A 140 5.66 8.35 5.52
CA SER A 140 5.66 7.78 4.17
C SER A 140 6.82 8.36 3.35
N GLU A 141 7.66 7.45 2.85
CA GLU A 141 8.76 7.77 1.94
C GLU A 141 8.49 7.27 0.52
N VAL A 142 7.25 6.81 0.20
CA VAL A 142 6.93 6.22 -1.10
C VAL A 142 7.38 7.14 -2.24
N ALA A 143 8.34 6.66 -3.04
CA ALA A 143 9.03 7.49 -4.02
C ALA A 143 8.15 7.84 -5.23
N THR A 144 7.24 6.94 -5.59
CA THR A 144 6.30 7.12 -6.73
C THR A 144 5.03 7.85 -6.34
N ASP A 145 4.81 8.08 -5.05
CA ASP A 145 3.64 8.80 -4.55
C ASP A 145 3.92 10.31 -4.51
N LYS A 146 3.37 11.02 -5.48
CA LYS A 146 3.48 12.49 -5.57
C LYS A 146 2.63 13.22 -4.53
N GLU A 147 1.68 12.51 -3.93
CA GLU A 147 0.66 13.06 -3.04
C GLU A 147 0.92 12.72 -1.56
N LYS A 148 2.02 12.02 -1.24
CA LYS A 148 2.34 11.60 0.14
C LYS A 148 2.47 12.76 1.12
N ASP A 149 2.97 13.91 0.66
CA ASP A 149 3.12 15.11 1.48
C ASP A 149 1.76 15.64 1.93
N GLU A 150 0.70 15.45 1.13
CA GLU A 150 -0.67 15.76 1.51
C GLU A 150 -1.16 14.87 2.63
N PHE A 151 -0.89 13.56 2.58
CA PHE A 151 -1.21 12.66 3.68
C PHE A 151 -0.60 13.13 5.00
N LEU A 152 0.69 13.45 4.99
CA LEU A 152 1.40 13.91 6.18
C LEU A 152 0.87 15.27 6.66
N ASN A 153 0.54 16.17 5.72
CA ASN A 153 -0.07 17.45 6.04
C ASN A 153 -1.45 17.29 6.67
N ILE A 154 -2.32 16.45 6.10
CA ILE A 154 -3.63 16.13 6.67
C ILE A 154 -3.48 15.63 8.12
N LEU A 155 -2.57 14.69 8.37
CA LEU A 155 -2.38 14.16 9.71
C LEU A 155 -1.89 15.25 10.71
N LYS A 156 -0.96 16.09 10.29
CA LYS A 156 -0.41 17.16 11.14
C LYS A 156 -1.42 18.27 11.42
N THR A 157 -2.06 18.80 10.40
CA THR A 157 -2.83 20.04 10.47
C THR A 157 -4.34 19.84 10.39
N GLY A 158 -4.81 18.77 9.72
CA GLY A 158 -6.22 18.56 9.37
C GLY A 158 -6.71 19.44 8.23
N THR A 159 -5.84 20.25 7.65
CA THR A 159 -6.19 21.14 6.54
C THR A 159 -5.91 20.47 5.21
N LEU A 160 -6.76 20.77 4.24
CA LEU A 160 -6.59 20.39 2.85
C LEU A 160 -6.12 21.61 2.09
N SER A 161 -5.23 21.43 1.11
CA SER A 161 -4.93 22.50 0.17
C SER A 161 -6.07 22.66 -0.85
N ASP A 162 -6.34 23.87 -1.30
CA ASP A 162 -7.52 24.20 -2.14
C ASP A 162 -7.52 23.53 -3.53
N CYS A 163 -6.39 23.00 -3.94
CA CYS A 163 -6.20 22.43 -5.30
C CYS A 163 -6.25 20.91 -5.37
N GLU A 164 -6.57 20.19 -4.29
CA GLU A 164 -6.22 18.80 -4.23
C GLU A 164 -7.35 17.82 -4.49
N LYS A 165 -7.05 16.97 -5.48
CA LYS A 165 -7.85 15.79 -5.85
C LYS A 165 -7.14 14.49 -5.49
N SER A 166 -6.20 14.53 -4.53
CA SER A 166 -5.49 13.32 -4.11
C SER A 166 -6.44 12.29 -3.51
N SER A 167 -6.10 11.02 -3.62
CA SER A 167 -6.85 9.95 -2.95
C SER A 167 -6.90 10.16 -1.43
N TYR A 168 -5.85 10.72 -0.85
CA TYR A 168 -5.81 11.08 0.57
C TYR A 168 -6.84 12.17 0.93
N ALA A 169 -6.86 13.25 0.17
CA ALA A 169 -7.78 14.37 0.38
C ALA A 169 -9.24 13.96 0.16
N ASN A 170 -9.52 13.19 -0.90
CA ASN A 170 -10.86 12.70 -1.21
C ASN A 170 -11.38 11.78 -0.09
N ASN A 171 -10.56 10.84 0.37
CA ASN A 171 -10.95 9.91 1.43
C ASN A 171 -11.07 10.62 2.79
N TYR A 172 -10.24 11.63 3.05
CA TYR A 172 -10.38 12.44 4.26
C TYR A 172 -11.69 13.23 4.27
N ARG A 173 -12.06 13.91 3.16
CA ARG A 173 -13.36 14.58 3.00
C ARG A 173 -14.53 13.61 3.14
N PHE A 174 -14.40 12.42 2.52
CA PHE A 174 -15.40 11.36 2.67
C PHE A 174 -15.65 11.01 4.13
N PHE A 175 -14.62 10.79 4.93
CA PHE A 175 -14.79 10.49 6.35
C PHE A 175 -15.32 11.66 7.15
N GLN A 176 -14.90 12.89 6.85
CA GLN A 176 -15.48 14.09 7.48
C GLN A 176 -17.01 14.17 7.24
N GLN A 177 -17.46 13.93 6.00
CA GLN A 177 -18.87 13.92 5.66
C GLN A 177 -19.61 12.77 6.37
N LYS A 178 -19.07 11.56 6.34
CA LYS A 178 -19.65 10.40 7.04
C LYS A 178 -19.82 10.64 8.54
N ILE A 179 -18.85 11.28 9.16
CA ILE A 179 -18.93 11.62 10.60
C ILE A 179 -20.02 12.66 10.85
N VAL A 180 -20.17 13.66 9.98
CA VAL A 180 -21.26 14.64 10.10
C VAL A 180 -22.62 13.97 9.97
N ASP A 181 -22.81 13.10 8.96
CA ASP A 181 -24.05 12.37 8.73
C ASP A 181 -24.39 11.44 9.89
N PHE A 182 -23.38 10.74 10.43
CA PHE A 182 -23.49 9.89 11.61
C PHE A 182 -23.97 10.70 12.83
N LEU A 183 -23.35 11.83 13.10
CA LEU A 183 -23.69 12.67 14.26
C LEU A 183 -25.09 13.29 14.14
N ASN A 184 -25.52 13.59 12.91
CA ASN A 184 -26.88 14.10 12.66
C ASN A 184 -27.93 13.00 12.84
N THR A 185 -27.62 11.77 12.48
CA THR A 185 -28.55 10.63 12.53
C THR A 185 -28.59 9.99 13.93
N TYR A 186 -27.43 9.89 14.58
CA TYR A 186 -27.28 9.22 15.88
C TYR A 186 -26.53 10.09 16.91
N PRO A 187 -27.08 11.24 17.31
CA PRO A 187 -26.39 12.20 18.16
C PRO A 187 -25.96 11.63 19.53
N ASP A 188 -26.72 10.69 20.08
CA ASP A 188 -26.42 10.07 21.37
C ASP A 188 -25.31 9.02 21.31
N TRP A 189 -25.00 8.53 20.11
CA TRP A 189 -23.98 7.49 19.90
C TRP A 189 -22.58 8.04 19.64
N PHE A 190 -22.44 9.37 19.56
CA PHE A 190 -21.20 10.02 19.18
C PHE A 190 -19.97 9.52 19.93
N SER A 191 -20.09 9.27 21.24
CA SER A 191 -18.96 8.87 22.08
C SER A 191 -18.56 7.39 21.92
N PHE A 192 -19.45 6.55 21.36
CA PHE A 192 -19.19 5.12 21.28
C PHE A 192 -18.41 4.73 20.03
N PHE A 193 -18.74 5.30 18.87
CA PHE A 193 -18.19 4.84 17.60
C PHE A 193 -16.67 4.87 17.55
N PRO A 194 -15.98 6.02 17.73
CA PRO A 194 -14.52 6.03 17.67
C PRO A 194 -13.87 5.21 18.79
N ILE A 195 -14.50 5.10 19.96
CA ILE A 195 -13.98 4.31 21.08
C ILE A 195 -14.02 2.80 20.74
N ARG A 196 -15.13 2.32 20.17
CA ARG A 196 -15.29 0.92 19.74
C ARG A 196 -14.31 0.57 18.63
N ILE A 197 -14.09 1.48 17.68
CA ILE A 197 -13.04 1.32 16.65
C ILE A 197 -11.65 1.21 17.29
N MET A 198 -11.31 2.11 18.18
CA MET A 198 -9.96 2.15 18.77
C MET A 198 -9.68 0.98 19.70
N ASN A 199 -10.65 0.54 20.49
CA ASN A 199 -10.44 -0.49 21.51
C ASN A 199 -10.74 -1.91 21.05
N ASN A 200 -11.71 -2.09 20.13
CA ASN A 200 -12.26 -3.40 19.78
C ASN A 200 -12.00 -3.81 18.32
N CYS A 201 -11.48 -2.90 17.47
CA CYS A 201 -10.95 -3.32 16.17
C CYS A 201 -9.50 -3.79 16.34
N ILE A 202 -9.26 -5.04 15.92
CA ILE A 202 -8.03 -5.77 16.21
C ILE A 202 -7.18 -5.90 14.95
N LEU A 203 -5.90 -5.63 15.11
CA LEU A 203 -4.85 -5.85 14.13
C LEU A 203 -3.92 -6.95 14.62
N LEU A 204 -3.31 -7.68 13.71
CA LEU A 204 -2.33 -8.71 14.00
C LEU A 204 -0.95 -8.26 13.52
N PRO A 205 -0.19 -7.49 14.30
CA PRO A 205 1.17 -7.13 13.94
C PRO A 205 2.08 -8.36 13.95
N ILE A 206 2.75 -8.59 12.83
CA ILE A 206 3.73 -9.65 12.62
C ILE A 206 5.06 -8.96 12.36
N GLU A 207 5.90 -8.92 13.39
CA GLU A 207 7.25 -8.36 13.30
C GLU A 207 8.22 -9.44 12.83
N ALA A 208 8.80 -9.25 11.65
CA ALA A 208 9.80 -10.14 11.08
C ALA A 208 11.22 -9.70 11.46
N GLU A 209 12.13 -10.65 11.57
CA GLU A 209 13.55 -10.39 11.89
C GLU A 209 14.30 -9.65 10.77
N SER A 210 13.79 -9.71 9.54
CA SER A 210 14.40 -9.08 8.37
C SER A 210 13.38 -8.81 7.27
N GLN A 211 13.73 -7.93 6.35
CA GLN A 211 12.93 -7.64 5.16
C GLN A 211 12.62 -8.89 4.34
N ASP A 212 13.61 -9.80 4.14
CA ASP A 212 13.39 -11.05 3.38
C ASP A 212 12.39 -11.97 4.06
N THR A 213 12.41 -12.03 5.39
CA THR A 213 11.44 -12.80 6.16
C THR A 213 10.06 -12.16 6.08
N ALA A 214 9.98 -10.84 6.19
CA ALA A 214 8.73 -10.10 6.06
C ALA A 214 8.08 -10.31 4.68
N LEU A 215 8.85 -10.22 3.60
CA LEU A 215 8.38 -10.47 2.24
C LEU A 215 7.89 -11.92 2.04
N ARG A 216 8.55 -12.92 2.65
CA ARG A 216 8.09 -14.31 2.61
C ARG A 216 6.79 -14.52 3.38
N ILE A 217 6.68 -13.94 4.58
CA ILE A 217 5.44 -14.00 5.38
C ILE A 217 4.29 -13.38 4.58
N PHE A 218 4.54 -12.18 4.04
CA PHE A 218 3.57 -11.45 3.23
C PHE A 218 3.10 -12.28 2.02
N SER A 219 4.03 -12.90 1.26
CA SER A 219 3.67 -13.75 0.11
C SER A 219 2.81 -14.95 0.48
N THR A 220 2.91 -15.44 1.73
CA THR A 220 2.15 -16.58 2.23
C THR A 220 0.76 -16.18 2.76
N LEU A 221 0.64 -14.99 3.35
CA LEU A 221 -0.61 -14.52 3.94
C LEU A 221 -1.59 -13.92 2.92
N ASN A 222 -1.10 -13.52 1.76
CA ASN A 222 -1.85 -12.70 0.80
C ASN A 222 -2.83 -13.46 -0.12
N ASP A 223 -3.15 -14.71 0.22
CA ASP A 223 -4.16 -15.49 -0.52
C ASP A 223 -5.60 -14.95 -0.40
N ARG A 224 -5.85 -13.91 0.39
CA ARG A 224 -7.21 -13.43 0.72
C ARG A 224 -7.48 -11.91 0.52
N GLY A 225 -6.59 -11.16 -0.14
CA GLY A 225 -6.76 -9.71 -0.35
C GLY A 225 -6.50 -9.28 -1.80
N LYS A 226 -6.38 -7.96 -2.04
CA LYS A 226 -5.83 -7.45 -3.30
C LYS A 226 -4.31 -7.71 -3.26
N PRO A 227 -3.82 -8.80 -3.87
CA PRO A 227 -2.44 -9.23 -3.70
C PRO A 227 -1.49 -8.14 -4.19
N LEU A 228 -0.29 -8.05 -3.58
CA LEU A 228 0.81 -7.38 -4.27
C LEU A 228 1.00 -8.02 -5.64
N SER A 229 1.21 -7.19 -6.63
CA SER A 229 1.65 -7.67 -7.94
C SER A 229 2.99 -8.40 -7.78
N ASP A 230 3.28 -9.31 -8.67
CA ASP A 230 4.59 -9.95 -8.69
C ASP A 230 5.70 -8.91 -8.91
N ALA A 231 5.41 -7.86 -9.68
CA ALA A 231 6.29 -6.73 -9.91
C ALA A 231 6.64 -5.96 -8.62
N ASP A 232 5.71 -5.81 -7.66
CA ASP A 232 6.00 -5.17 -6.37
C ASP A 232 7.05 -5.95 -5.56
N ILE A 233 6.95 -7.29 -5.59
CA ILE A 233 7.95 -8.17 -4.96
C ILE A 233 9.30 -8.04 -5.65
N PHE A 234 9.30 -8.00 -6.99
CA PHE A 234 10.54 -7.87 -7.77
C PHE A 234 11.17 -6.49 -7.56
N LYS A 235 10.38 -5.43 -7.45
CA LYS A 235 10.82 -4.10 -7.06
C LYS A 235 11.59 -4.11 -5.75
N ALA A 236 11.05 -4.76 -4.72
CA ALA A 236 11.70 -4.87 -3.43
C ALA A 236 13.06 -5.61 -3.50
N GLN A 237 13.17 -6.66 -4.35
CA GLN A 237 14.43 -7.39 -4.55
C GLN A 237 15.48 -6.53 -5.28
N PHE A 238 15.11 -5.85 -6.36
CA PHE A 238 15.98 -4.89 -7.03
C PHE A 238 16.40 -3.75 -6.10
N TYR A 239 15.45 -3.18 -5.36
CA TYR A 239 15.72 -2.11 -4.40
C TYR A 239 16.80 -2.53 -3.39
N LYS A 240 16.66 -3.71 -2.78
CA LYS A 240 17.67 -4.25 -1.88
C LYS A 240 19.05 -4.38 -2.53
N TYR A 241 19.08 -4.90 -3.75
CA TYR A 241 20.32 -5.07 -4.51
C TYR A 241 21.01 -3.74 -4.80
N TYR A 242 20.25 -2.73 -5.27
CA TYR A 242 20.79 -1.42 -5.59
C TYR A 242 21.14 -0.60 -4.34
N SER A 243 20.38 -0.74 -3.26
CA SER A 243 20.69 -0.11 -1.98
C SER A 243 22.02 -0.59 -1.40
N ALA A 244 22.29 -1.90 -1.45
CA ALA A 244 23.55 -2.47 -1.03
C ALA A 244 24.76 -1.97 -1.86
N LYS A 245 24.53 -1.46 -3.07
CA LYS A 245 25.54 -0.85 -3.94
C LYS A 245 25.63 0.68 -3.82
N GLY A 246 24.86 1.30 -2.91
CA GLY A 246 24.80 2.76 -2.79
C GLY A 246 24.15 3.46 -4.00
N LYS A 247 23.33 2.74 -4.80
CA LYS A 247 22.65 3.23 -6.01
C LYS A 247 21.13 3.32 -5.85
N ARG A 248 20.64 3.45 -4.62
CA ARG A 248 19.22 3.49 -4.26
C ARG A 248 18.44 4.52 -5.07
N GLU A 249 18.88 5.78 -5.05
CA GLU A 249 18.16 6.89 -5.70
C GLU A 249 18.08 6.74 -7.22
N VAL A 250 19.19 6.29 -7.83
CA VAL A 250 19.23 6.03 -9.27
C VAL A 250 18.25 4.92 -9.65
N PHE A 251 18.17 3.86 -8.85
CA PHE A 251 17.21 2.78 -9.08
C PHE A 251 15.76 3.28 -8.96
N ILE A 252 15.44 4.02 -7.92
CA ILE A 252 14.10 4.54 -7.68
C ILE A 252 13.64 5.39 -8.87
N GLN A 253 14.49 6.30 -9.37
CA GLN A 253 14.13 7.13 -10.51
C GLN A 253 13.91 6.30 -11.77
N LYS A 254 14.83 5.39 -12.11
CA LYS A 254 14.68 4.51 -13.27
C LYS A 254 13.46 3.60 -13.17
N TRP A 255 13.15 3.11 -11.97
CA TRP A 255 11.95 2.30 -11.77
C TRP A 255 10.67 3.09 -12.00
N LYS A 256 10.60 4.30 -11.47
CA LYS A 256 9.48 5.21 -11.69
C LYS A 256 9.25 5.52 -13.17
N ASP A 257 10.33 5.81 -13.90
CA ASP A 257 10.25 6.08 -15.33
C ASP A 257 9.76 4.82 -16.08
N LEU A 258 10.21 3.64 -15.67
CA LEU A 258 9.77 2.36 -16.22
C LEU A 258 8.30 2.07 -15.91
N GLU A 259 7.80 2.34 -14.69
CA GLU A 259 6.37 2.23 -14.34
C GLU A 259 5.52 3.12 -15.25
N VAL A 260 5.87 4.39 -15.39
CA VAL A 260 5.15 5.34 -16.27
C VAL A 260 5.15 4.87 -17.73
N LEU A 261 6.27 4.36 -18.20
CA LEU A 261 6.36 3.82 -19.55
C LEU A 261 5.46 2.58 -19.72
N CYS A 262 5.50 1.62 -18.81
CA CYS A 262 4.67 0.42 -18.85
C CYS A 262 3.19 0.75 -18.81
N ASP A 263 2.76 1.70 -17.95
CA ASP A 263 1.37 2.14 -17.86
C ASP A 263 0.86 2.75 -19.18
N SER A 264 1.76 3.36 -19.95
CA SER A 264 1.39 3.94 -21.25
C SER A 264 1.27 2.92 -22.39
N ILE A 265 1.93 1.77 -22.29
CA ILE A 265 2.05 0.79 -23.39
C ILE A 265 1.34 -0.54 -23.13
N PHE A 266 1.20 -0.97 -21.87
CA PHE A 266 0.60 -2.25 -21.53
C PHE A 266 -0.76 -2.07 -20.84
N HIS A 267 -1.77 -2.77 -21.33
CA HIS A 267 -3.11 -2.76 -20.76
C HIS A 267 -3.61 -4.20 -20.53
N PRO A 268 -2.98 -4.96 -19.62
CA PRO A 268 -3.35 -6.35 -19.38
C PRO A 268 -4.76 -6.46 -18.80
N ILE A 269 -5.48 -7.55 -19.15
CA ILE A 269 -6.80 -7.85 -18.57
C ILE A 269 -6.67 -8.21 -17.08
N THR A 270 -5.57 -8.85 -16.70
CA THR A 270 -5.28 -9.25 -15.32
C THR A 270 -3.85 -8.90 -14.97
N GLY A 271 -3.60 -8.55 -13.70
CA GLY A 271 -2.28 -8.10 -13.25
C GLY A 271 -2.04 -6.62 -13.53
N THR A 272 -0.79 -6.21 -13.43
CA THR A 272 -0.35 -4.83 -13.65
C THR A 272 0.45 -4.71 -14.96
N PRO A 273 0.59 -3.50 -15.54
CA PRO A 273 1.48 -3.27 -16.68
C PRO A 273 2.92 -3.72 -16.44
N MET A 274 3.40 -3.59 -15.22
CA MET A 274 4.72 -4.09 -14.84
C MET A 274 4.78 -5.63 -14.82
N ASP A 275 3.74 -6.33 -14.32
CA ASP A 275 3.67 -7.80 -14.39
C ASP A 275 3.72 -8.29 -15.83
N GLU A 276 3.09 -7.56 -16.76
CA GLU A 276 3.14 -7.85 -18.19
C GLU A 276 4.57 -7.72 -18.74
N LEU A 277 5.31 -6.66 -18.38
CA LEU A 277 6.71 -6.51 -18.77
C LEU A 277 7.56 -7.69 -18.26
N PHE A 278 7.40 -8.05 -16.98
CA PHE A 278 8.14 -9.17 -16.39
C PHE A 278 7.77 -10.50 -17.03
N THR A 279 6.51 -10.68 -17.43
CA THR A 279 6.07 -11.87 -18.17
C THR A 279 6.78 -11.97 -19.52
N ARG A 280 6.84 -10.87 -20.27
CA ARG A 280 7.57 -10.81 -21.55
C ARG A 280 9.05 -11.09 -21.38
N TYR A 281 9.66 -10.52 -20.34
CA TYR A 281 11.05 -10.79 -20.03
C TYR A 281 11.32 -12.24 -19.62
N MET A 282 10.40 -12.87 -18.89
CA MET A 282 10.45 -14.29 -18.58
C MET A 282 10.48 -15.13 -19.87
N TYR A 283 9.64 -14.84 -20.84
CA TYR A 283 9.67 -15.56 -22.14
C TYR A 283 10.97 -15.31 -22.91
N TYR A 284 11.49 -14.10 -22.89
CA TYR A 284 12.81 -13.79 -23.46
C TYR A 284 13.91 -14.65 -22.83
N GLU A 285 13.98 -14.71 -21.51
CA GLU A 285 14.99 -15.52 -20.81
C GLU A 285 14.80 -17.03 -21.04
N ARG A 286 13.56 -17.51 -21.11
CA ARG A 286 13.25 -18.90 -21.47
C ARG A 286 13.73 -19.24 -22.88
N ALA A 287 13.47 -18.36 -23.85
CA ALA A 287 13.95 -18.52 -25.22
C ALA A 287 15.48 -18.55 -25.30
N LYS A 288 16.15 -17.66 -24.59
CA LYS A 288 17.61 -17.59 -24.48
C LYS A 288 18.20 -18.89 -23.89
N GLN A 289 17.50 -19.53 -22.96
CA GLN A 289 17.87 -20.81 -22.36
C GLN A 289 17.48 -22.02 -23.23
N GLY A 290 16.86 -21.80 -24.37
CA GLY A 290 16.40 -22.88 -25.27
C GLY A 290 15.20 -23.68 -24.74
N ILE A 291 14.44 -23.15 -23.78
CA ILE A 291 13.27 -23.81 -23.21
C ILE A 291 12.10 -23.72 -24.19
N LYS A 292 11.69 -24.87 -24.76
CA LYS A 292 10.64 -24.97 -25.78
C LYS A 292 9.27 -25.43 -25.23
N SER A 293 9.16 -25.72 -23.93
CA SER A 293 7.90 -26.20 -23.38
C SER A 293 6.82 -25.11 -23.41
N SER A 294 5.60 -25.47 -23.81
CA SER A 294 4.45 -24.57 -23.80
C SER A 294 3.90 -24.31 -22.39
N THR A 295 4.18 -25.22 -21.45
CA THR A 295 3.76 -25.05 -20.06
C THR A 295 4.68 -24.04 -19.39
N THR A 296 4.11 -22.92 -18.94
CA THR A 296 4.83 -21.90 -18.17
C THR A 296 4.56 -22.11 -16.70
N GLU A 297 5.59 -21.90 -15.89
CA GLU A 297 5.43 -21.75 -14.47
C GLU A 297 4.83 -20.37 -14.13
N ALA A 298 4.30 -20.22 -12.90
CA ALA A 298 3.84 -18.92 -12.41
C ALA A 298 5.00 -17.90 -12.43
N LEU A 299 4.71 -16.65 -12.77
CA LEU A 299 5.68 -15.57 -12.93
C LEU A 299 6.59 -15.47 -11.69
N ARG A 300 6.01 -15.45 -10.49
CA ARG A 300 6.75 -15.41 -9.23
C ARG A 300 7.75 -16.55 -9.10
N LYS A 301 7.34 -17.79 -9.37
CA LYS A 301 8.22 -18.99 -9.27
C LYS A 301 9.42 -18.92 -10.19
N PHE A 302 9.23 -18.34 -11.38
CA PHE A 302 10.35 -18.17 -12.32
C PHE A 302 11.45 -17.29 -11.72
N TYR A 303 11.08 -16.13 -11.16
CA TYR A 303 12.04 -15.18 -10.60
C TYR A 303 12.56 -15.56 -9.21
N GLU A 304 11.82 -16.36 -8.44
CA GLU A 304 12.27 -16.90 -7.13
C GLU A 304 13.44 -17.86 -7.22
N ARG A 305 13.71 -18.40 -8.40
CA ARG A 305 14.81 -19.35 -8.62
C ARG A 305 16.13 -18.80 -8.10
N ASN A 306 16.90 -19.65 -7.42
CA ASN A 306 18.20 -19.30 -6.85
C ASN A 306 18.14 -18.02 -5.99
N ALA A 307 17.11 -17.89 -5.15
CA ALA A 307 16.92 -16.74 -4.26
C ALA A 307 16.92 -15.40 -5.03
N TYR A 308 16.13 -15.31 -6.09
CA TYR A 308 15.99 -14.12 -6.95
C TYR A 308 17.30 -13.69 -7.62
N SER A 309 18.18 -14.63 -7.95
CA SER A 309 19.50 -14.29 -8.55
C SER A 309 19.39 -13.46 -9.83
N LEU A 310 18.34 -13.69 -10.64
CA LEU A 310 18.08 -12.93 -11.86
C LEU A 310 17.84 -11.44 -11.58
N LEU A 311 17.16 -11.11 -10.46
CA LEU A 311 16.87 -9.73 -10.05
C LEU A 311 18.05 -9.05 -9.32
N LYS A 312 19.11 -9.78 -9.01
CA LYS A 312 20.33 -9.27 -8.37
C LYS A 312 21.43 -9.03 -9.42
N ASN A 313 21.03 -8.44 -10.55
CA ASN A 313 21.93 -8.23 -11.70
C ASN A 313 21.57 -6.92 -12.41
N ASP A 314 22.56 -6.03 -12.58
CA ASP A 314 22.38 -4.75 -13.28
C ASP A 314 21.90 -4.96 -14.73
N GLN A 315 22.42 -5.99 -15.42
CA GLN A 315 22.05 -6.28 -16.81
C GLN A 315 20.59 -6.67 -16.96
N THR A 316 20.02 -7.38 -15.98
CA THR A 316 18.59 -7.74 -16.01
C THR A 316 17.71 -6.49 -15.98
N PHE A 317 18.03 -5.52 -15.13
CA PHE A 317 17.25 -4.30 -15.04
C PHE A 317 17.38 -3.44 -16.32
N GLU A 318 18.59 -3.32 -16.87
CA GLU A 318 18.80 -2.64 -18.16
C GLU A 318 18.07 -3.36 -19.32
N ASN A 319 18.04 -4.69 -19.32
CA ASN A 319 17.29 -5.45 -20.32
C ASN A 319 15.77 -5.25 -20.21
N LEU A 320 15.23 -5.12 -19.00
CA LEU A 320 13.83 -4.79 -18.77
C LEU A 320 13.48 -3.42 -19.34
N ILE A 321 14.31 -2.41 -19.11
CA ILE A 321 14.15 -1.06 -19.67
C ILE A 321 14.20 -1.13 -21.21
N ASN A 322 15.20 -1.76 -21.77
CA ASN A 322 15.34 -1.91 -23.23
C ASN A 322 14.16 -2.67 -23.87
N LEU A 323 13.59 -3.64 -23.15
CA LEU A 323 12.41 -4.37 -23.60
C LEU A 323 11.15 -3.48 -23.58
N ALA A 324 10.98 -2.66 -22.55
CA ALA A 324 9.89 -1.69 -22.48
C ALA A 324 10.00 -0.64 -23.60
N ASP A 325 11.20 -0.09 -23.84
CA ASP A 325 11.47 0.83 -24.95
C ASP A 325 11.17 0.19 -26.32
N PHE A 326 11.55 -1.08 -26.50
CA PHE A 326 11.22 -1.81 -27.72
C PHE A 326 9.70 -1.89 -27.93
N TRP A 327 8.93 -2.21 -26.90
CA TRP A 327 7.48 -2.30 -27.02
C TRP A 327 6.82 -0.93 -27.18
N ASN A 328 7.40 0.13 -26.61
CA ASN A 328 6.98 1.49 -26.84
C ASN A 328 7.14 1.86 -28.33
N ASP A 329 8.27 1.52 -28.95
CA ASP A 329 8.47 1.73 -30.37
C ASP A 329 7.51 0.93 -31.25
N VAL A 330 7.19 -0.32 -30.85
CA VAL A 330 6.18 -1.15 -31.54
C VAL A 330 4.79 -0.51 -31.43
N GLN A 331 4.40 -0.06 -30.22
CA GLN A 331 3.09 0.54 -29.98
C GLN A 331 2.91 1.86 -30.75
N ASN A 332 3.95 2.70 -30.75
CA ASN A 332 3.95 4.00 -31.43
C ASN A 332 4.31 3.90 -32.92
N GLN A 333 4.48 2.69 -33.45
CA GLN A 333 4.83 2.45 -34.85
C GLN A 333 6.04 3.30 -35.30
N ASN A 334 7.12 3.24 -34.53
CA ASN A 334 8.31 4.06 -34.76
C ASN A 334 8.95 3.78 -36.13
N VAL A 335 8.79 4.74 -37.06
CA VAL A 335 9.25 4.65 -38.45
C VAL A 335 10.78 4.72 -38.58
N GLU A 336 11.46 5.27 -37.57
CA GLU A 336 12.93 5.35 -37.56
C GLU A 336 13.56 4.00 -37.22
N ARG A 337 12.84 3.19 -36.42
CA ARG A 337 13.31 1.87 -35.95
C ARG A 337 12.83 0.71 -36.83
N PHE A 338 11.64 0.82 -37.39
CA PHE A 338 11.03 -0.25 -38.16
C PHE A 338 10.71 0.19 -39.61
N SER A 339 10.99 -0.70 -40.57
CA SER A 339 10.56 -0.46 -41.96
C SER A 339 9.03 -0.53 -42.10
N ASP A 340 8.49 0.16 -43.11
CA ASP A 340 7.06 0.14 -43.46
C ASP A 340 6.49 -1.29 -43.55
N ARG A 341 7.27 -2.21 -44.07
CA ARG A 341 6.88 -3.62 -44.19
C ARG A 341 6.66 -4.28 -42.84
N ILE A 342 7.50 -3.97 -41.85
CA ILE A 342 7.38 -4.47 -40.47
C ILE A 342 6.20 -3.82 -39.81
N LEU A 343 6.07 -2.49 -39.88
CA LEU A 343 5.00 -1.74 -39.24
C LEU A 343 3.61 -2.19 -39.73
N ARG A 344 3.45 -2.41 -41.03
CA ARG A 344 2.18 -2.95 -41.57
C ARG A 344 1.83 -4.32 -40.99
N ARG A 345 2.82 -5.20 -40.81
CA ARG A 345 2.60 -6.53 -40.22
C ARG A 345 2.26 -6.44 -38.73
N LEU A 346 2.96 -5.60 -37.98
CA LEU A 346 2.67 -5.34 -36.56
C LEU A 346 1.26 -4.78 -36.39
N PHE A 347 0.86 -3.84 -37.27
CA PHE A 347 -0.50 -3.29 -37.28
C PHE A 347 -1.56 -4.41 -37.47
N VAL A 348 -1.36 -5.30 -38.44
CA VAL A 348 -2.28 -6.42 -38.65
C VAL A 348 -2.32 -7.37 -37.46
N LEU A 349 -1.18 -7.66 -36.86
CA LEU A 349 -1.08 -8.55 -35.69
C LEU A 349 -1.78 -7.97 -34.45
N ASN A 350 -1.84 -6.66 -34.29
CA ASN A 350 -2.57 -6.00 -33.19
C ASN A 350 -4.07 -6.29 -33.21
N TYR A 351 -4.63 -6.70 -34.37
CA TYR A 351 -6.03 -7.14 -34.49
C TYR A 351 -6.20 -8.65 -34.33
N ALA A 352 -5.13 -9.39 -34.05
CA ALA A 352 -5.23 -10.84 -33.80
C ALA A 352 -6.00 -11.12 -32.50
N PRO A 353 -6.95 -12.07 -32.49
CA PRO A 353 -7.89 -12.27 -31.38
C PRO A 353 -7.23 -12.59 -30.03
N ASN A 354 -6.00 -13.07 -30.00
CA ASN A 354 -5.38 -13.62 -28.81
C ASN A 354 -4.22 -12.80 -28.27
N GLY A 355 -3.73 -11.76 -28.98
CA GLY A 355 -2.54 -11.03 -28.56
C GLY A 355 -1.28 -11.88 -28.34
N MET A 356 -1.34 -13.20 -28.61
CA MET A 356 -0.28 -14.19 -28.27
C MET A 356 1.01 -14.01 -29.09
N TRP A 357 0.97 -13.22 -30.15
CA TRP A 357 2.15 -12.92 -30.96
C TRP A 357 3.19 -12.07 -30.22
N THR A 358 2.82 -11.51 -29.07
CA THR A 358 3.67 -10.64 -28.25
C THR A 358 4.59 -11.41 -27.29
N TYR A 359 4.48 -12.74 -27.27
CA TYR A 359 5.29 -13.60 -26.40
C TYR A 359 6.27 -14.48 -27.19
#